data_03886b5bcb3e3b4be99a5269aaa2ed89
#
_entry.id   03886b5bcb3e3b4be99a5269aaa2ed89
#
_cell.length_a   1.000
_cell.length_b   1.000
_cell.length_c   1.000
_cell.angle_alpha   90.00
_cell.angle_beta   90.00
_cell.angle_gamma   90.00
#
_symmetry.space_group_name_H-M   'P 1'
#
loop_
_entity.id
_entity.type
_entity.pdbx_description
1 polymer ?
#
loop_
_entity_poly.entity_id
_entity_poly.type
_entity_poly.pdbx_seq_one_letter_code
_entity_poly.pdbx_strand_id
1 'polypeptide(L)'
;DMNNHVGAFITPKDSIETLAYKLAASPFQMNTHAIGDAANKVVLEAYKKALVFSDDTRWRVEHAQIIDTSDIKLFNRKILPSVQPTHATSDMYWAEDRLGKARLSGAYAYKDLLERSGRIALGTDFPVENVSPFKTFYAATVRKDAEQYPERGYLPENKLSSIEALKGMTIWGAYANFEDNEKGTIEVGKVADFIILDRD
;
A
#
# COMPACT_ATOMS: atom_id res chain seq x y z
N ASP A 1 16.77 16.96 -0.53
CA ASP A 1 17.49 16.15 -1.52
C ASP A 1 18.99 16.34 -1.36
N MET A 2 19.72 15.36 -0.85
CA MET A 2 21.17 15.40 -0.81
C MET A 2 21.68 14.99 -2.20
N ASN A 3 22.42 15.86 -2.86
CA ASN A 3 23.03 15.55 -4.16
C ASN A 3 23.82 14.23 -4.08
N ASN A 4 23.55 13.31 -5.01
CA ASN A 4 24.15 11.98 -5.10
C ASN A 4 23.79 10.99 -3.96
N HIS A 5 22.82 11.27 -3.11
CA HIS A 5 22.34 10.30 -2.16
C HIS A 5 21.33 9.36 -2.86
N VAL A 6 21.68 8.08 -2.92
CA VAL A 6 20.81 7.00 -3.39
C VAL A 6 20.52 6.07 -2.22
N GLY A 7 19.31 5.51 -2.18
CA GLY A 7 18.96 4.49 -1.20
C GLY A 7 19.77 3.21 -1.39
N ALA A 8 19.58 2.26 -0.47
CA ALA A 8 20.25 0.96 -0.53
C ALA A 8 19.24 -0.14 -0.90
N PHE A 9 19.68 -1.07 -1.74
CA PHE A 9 18.98 -2.33 -1.95
C PHE A 9 19.51 -3.34 -0.92
N ILE A 10 18.65 -3.81 -0.02
CA ILE A 10 18.98 -4.88 0.94
C ILE A 10 19.13 -6.22 0.16
N THR A 11 18.24 -6.45 -0.80
CA THR A 11 18.26 -7.61 -1.67
C THR A 11 18.68 -7.19 -3.09
N PRO A 12 19.68 -7.83 -3.72
CA PRO A 12 20.07 -7.52 -5.08
C PRO A 12 18.92 -7.67 -6.08
N LYS A 13 18.88 -6.80 -7.10
CA LYS A 13 17.82 -6.80 -8.14
C LYS A 13 17.62 -8.15 -8.80
N ASP A 14 18.73 -8.80 -9.20
CA ASP A 14 18.70 -10.09 -9.87
C ASP A 14 18.14 -11.21 -8.98
N SER A 15 18.36 -11.09 -7.66
CA SER A 15 17.80 -12.01 -6.67
C SER A 15 16.28 -11.86 -6.56
N ILE A 16 15.78 -10.62 -6.57
CA ILE A 16 14.33 -10.33 -6.57
C ILE A 16 13.68 -10.89 -7.83
N GLU A 17 14.27 -10.65 -9.01
CA GLU A 17 13.76 -11.13 -10.28
C GLU A 17 13.78 -12.66 -10.34
N THR A 18 14.88 -13.30 -9.94
CA THR A 18 15.01 -14.76 -9.89
C THR A 18 13.97 -15.39 -8.95
N LEU A 19 13.76 -14.79 -7.78
CA LEU A 19 12.77 -15.27 -6.82
C LEU A 19 11.35 -15.10 -7.35
N ALA A 20 11.05 -13.97 -8.00
CA ALA A 20 9.76 -13.73 -8.62
C ALA A 20 9.42 -14.82 -9.66
N TYR A 21 10.34 -15.16 -10.57
CA TYR A 21 10.11 -16.24 -11.53
C TYR A 21 9.88 -17.62 -10.86
N LYS A 22 10.65 -17.93 -9.81
CA LYS A 22 10.45 -19.18 -9.07
C LYS A 22 9.09 -19.25 -8.39
N LEU A 23 8.67 -18.16 -7.76
CA LEU A 23 7.40 -18.10 -7.06
C LEU A 23 6.20 -18.04 -8.00
N ALA A 24 6.34 -17.41 -9.18
CA ALA A 24 5.28 -17.42 -10.20
C ALA A 24 4.94 -18.82 -10.73
N ALA A 25 5.88 -19.77 -10.64
CA ALA A 25 5.69 -21.19 -10.97
C ALA A 25 5.25 -22.04 -9.75
N SER A 26 4.84 -21.44 -8.65
CA SER A 26 4.51 -22.10 -7.39
C SER A 26 3.16 -21.60 -6.87
N PRO A 27 2.54 -22.24 -5.86
CA PRO A 27 1.33 -21.75 -5.23
C PRO A 27 1.56 -20.60 -4.25
N PHE A 28 2.78 -20.12 -4.08
CA PHE A 28 3.10 -19.07 -3.11
C PHE A 28 2.87 -17.68 -3.68
N GLN A 29 2.34 -16.80 -2.84
CA GLN A 29 2.25 -15.37 -3.08
C GLN A 29 3.58 -14.70 -2.70
N MET A 30 4.06 -13.78 -3.53
CA MET A 30 5.23 -12.96 -3.21
C MET A 30 4.78 -11.58 -2.69
N ASN A 31 5.26 -11.24 -1.50
CA ASN A 31 5.02 -9.94 -0.87
C ASN A 31 6.38 -9.30 -0.61
N THR A 32 6.63 -8.14 -1.20
CA THR A 32 7.94 -7.50 -1.17
C THR A 32 7.84 -6.10 -0.60
N HIS A 33 8.63 -5.84 0.44
CA HIS A 33 8.80 -4.52 1.02
C HIS A 33 9.49 -3.57 0.02
N ALA A 34 8.87 -2.42 -0.26
CA ALA A 34 9.44 -1.39 -1.10
C ALA A 34 8.95 0.01 -0.70
N ILE A 35 9.83 0.82 -0.10
CA ILE A 35 9.51 2.18 0.33
C ILE A 35 9.90 3.18 -0.76
N GLY A 36 11.16 3.21 -1.19
CA GLY A 36 11.66 4.19 -2.16
C GLY A 36 11.26 3.90 -3.60
N ASP A 37 11.27 4.92 -4.43
CA ASP A 37 10.92 4.87 -5.85
C ASP A 37 11.73 3.84 -6.65
N ALA A 38 13.05 3.79 -6.45
CA ALA A 38 13.90 2.80 -7.09
C ALA A 38 13.57 1.36 -6.66
N ALA A 39 13.24 1.13 -5.37
CA ALA A 39 12.85 -0.18 -4.87
C ALA A 39 11.50 -0.61 -5.45
N ASN A 40 10.51 0.28 -5.44
CA ASN A 40 9.20 0.05 -6.05
C ASN A 40 9.34 -0.31 -7.53
N LYS A 41 10.13 0.44 -8.29
CA LYS A 41 10.37 0.17 -9.70
C LYS A 41 10.94 -1.24 -9.93
N VAL A 42 11.97 -1.63 -9.18
CA VAL A 42 12.59 -2.96 -9.32
C VAL A 42 11.60 -4.07 -9.03
N VAL A 43 10.82 -3.96 -7.94
CA VAL A 43 9.82 -4.96 -7.57
C VAL A 43 8.71 -5.05 -8.63
N LEU A 44 8.16 -3.91 -9.05
CA LEU A 44 7.09 -3.85 -10.04
C LEU A 44 7.51 -4.40 -11.40
N GLU A 45 8.73 -4.10 -11.86
CA GLU A 45 9.28 -4.65 -13.11
C GLU A 45 9.51 -6.17 -13.02
N ALA A 46 10.03 -6.66 -11.89
CA ALA A 46 10.21 -8.09 -11.66
C ALA A 46 8.87 -8.83 -11.65
N TYR A 47 7.88 -8.30 -10.93
CA TYR A 47 6.52 -8.86 -10.88
C TYR A 47 5.85 -8.86 -12.26
N LYS A 48 5.92 -7.73 -12.97
CA LYS A 48 5.37 -7.63 -14.34
C LYS A 48 5.92 -8.70 -15.26
N LYS A 49 7.23 -8.95 -15.21
CA LYS A 49 7.88 -9.98 -16.04
C LYS A 49 7.48 -11.39 -15.62
N ALA A 50 7.50 -11.69 -14.32
CA ALA A 50 7.21 -13.02 -13.79
C ALA A 50 5.73 -13.42 -13.96
N LEU A 51 4.79 -12.47 -13.89
CA LEU A 51 3.35 -12.73 -13.89
C LEU A 51 2.66 -12.64 -15.26
N VAL A 52 3.42 -12.71 -16.36
CA VAL A 52 2.86 -12.61 -17.74
C VAL A 52 1.78 -13.65 -17.97
N PHE A 53 2.01 -14.89 -17.57
CA PHE A 53 1.11 -16.04 -17.81
C PHE A 53 0.29 -16.47 -16.59
N SER A 54 0.34 -15.71 -15.49
CA SER A 54 -0.40 -16.01 -14.28
C SER A 54 -1.73 -15.26 -14.26
N ASP A 55 -2.80 -15.85 -13.74
CA ASP A 55 -4.12 -15.22 -13.74
C ASP A 55 -4.40 -14.41 -12.48
N ASP A 56 -4.54 -15.06 -11.32
CA ASP A 56 -4.88 -14.42 -10.04
C ASP A 56 -3.78 -14.69 -9.00
N THR A 57 -2.78 -13.83 -8.95
CA THR A 57 -1.63 -13.97 -8.05
C THR A 57 -1.70 -13.09 -6.82
N ARG A 58 -2.37 -11.95 -6.92
CA ARG A 58 -2.56 -10.97 -5.85
C ARG A 58 -1.27 -10.66 -5.08
N TRP A 59 -0.14 -10.65 -5.78
CA TRP A 59 1.15 -10.34 -5.16
C TRP A 59 1.15 -8.92 -4.63
N ARG A 60 1.81 -8.68 -3.50
CA ARG A 60 1.78 -7.36 -2.86
C ARG A 60 3.11 -6.66 -2.94
N VAL A 61 3.04 -5.34 -3.10
CA VAL A 61 4.11 -4.42 -2.77
C VAL A 61 3.76 -3.80 -1.42
N GLU A 62 4.48 -4.21 -0.38
CA GLU A 62 4.30 -3.70 0.97
C GLU A 62 4.91 -2.29 1.06
N HIS A 63 4.20 -1.39 1.68
CA HIS A 63 4.39 0.05 1.76
C HIS A 63 4.04 0.78 0.47
N ALA A 64 4.66 0.47 -0.67
CA ALA A 64 4.42 1.21 -1.92
C ALA A 64 4.40 2.74 -1.66
N GLN A 65 5.37 3.23 -0.85
CA GLN A 65 5.25 4.48 -0.13
C GLN A 65 5.63 5.68 -1.00
N ILE A 66 6.76 5.56 -1.71
CA ILE A 66 7.24 6.58 -2.66
C ILE A 66 7.41 5.90 -4.01
N ILE A 67 6.68 6.36 -5.01
CA ILE A 67 6.65 5.75 -6.34
C ILE A 67 6.87 6.82 -7.38
N ASP A 68 7.68 6.55 -8.39
CA ASP A 68 7.67 7.38 -9.59
C ASP A 68 6.27 7.30 -10.22
N THR A 69 5.65 8.44 -10.47
CA THR A 69 4.27 8.49 -10.99
C THR A 69 4.12 7.71 -12.30
N SER A 70 5.19 7.62 -13.10
CA SER A 70 5.21 6.81 -14.32
C SER A 70 5.14 5.30 -14.07
N ASP A 71 5.47 4.84 -12.86
CA ASP A 71 5.48 3.43 -12.48
C ASP A 71 4.15 2.98 -11.81
N ILE A 72 3.30 3.90 -11.37
CA ILE A 72 1.97 3.60 -10.79
C ILE A 72 1.14 2.73 -11.76
N LYS A 73 1.29 2.92 -13.06
CA LYS A 73 0.63 2.11 -14.11
C LYS A 73 0.97 0.61 -14.07
N LEU A 74 2.01 0.19 -13.35
CA LEU A 74 2.42 -1.21 -13.21
C LEU A 74 1.57 -1.96 -12.18
N PHE A 75 0.94 -1.26 -11.24
CA PHE A 75 -0.06 -1.86 -10.36
C PHE A 75 -1.29 -2.28 -11.16
N ASN A 76 -1.89 -3.38 -10.78
CA ASN A 76 -3.06 -3.97 -11.40
C ASN A 76 -3.66 -5.06 -10.49
N ARG A 77 -4.65 -5.83 -10.97
CA ARG A 77 -5.30 -6.88 -10.19
C ARG A 77 -4.38 -8.01 -9.72
N LYS A 78 -3.23 -8.20 -10.37
CA LYS A 78 -2.23 -9.22 -10.00
C LYS A 78 -1.16 -8.67 -9.05
N ILE A 79 -0.97 -7.34 -9.03
CA ILE A 79 0.05 -6.64 -8.25
C ILE A 79 -0.65 -5.55 -7.44
N LEU A 80 -0.85 -5.82 -6.16
CA LEU A 80 -1.64 -5.00 -5.26
C LEU A 80 -0.75 -4.13 -4.36
N PRO A 81 -1.14 -2.89 -4.10
CA PRO A 81 -0.54 -2.09 -3.04
C PRO A 81 -1.09 -2.52 -1.67
N SER A 82 -0.19 -2.66 -0.70
CA SER A 82 -0.50 -2.92 0.71
C SER A 82 0.18 -1.83 1.53
N VAL A 83 -0.59 -0.88 2.03
CA VAL A 83 -0.08 0.40 2.53
C VAL A 83 -0.52 0.69 3.97
N GLN A 84 0.17 1.64 4.59
CA GLN A 84 -0.07 2.06 5.96
C GLN A 84 -0.39 3.56 5.97
N PRO A 85 -1.67 3.93 6.02
CA PRO A 85 -2.08 5.33 5.95
C PRO A 85 -1.47 6.24 7.02
N THR A 86 -1.19 5.70 8.22
CA THR A 86 -0.52 6.44 9.30
C THR A 86 0.86 6.94 8.93
N HIS A 87 1.61 6.22 8.07
CA HIS A 87 2.91 6.70 7.59
C HIS A 87 2.82 8.07 6.90
N ALA A 88 1.76 8.33 6.17
CA ALA A 88 1.59 9.63 5.54
C ALA A 88 1.49 10.77 6.56
N THR A 89 0.83 10.54 7.70
CA THR A 89 0.62 11.57 8.72
C THR A 89 1.76 11.64 9.74
N SER A 90 2.50 10.57 9.94
CA SER A 90 3.72 10.57 10.78
C SER A 90 4.94 11.15 10.04
N ASP A 91 5.03 10.92 8.74
CA ASP A 91 6.17 11.34 7.92
C ASP A 91 6.05 12.77 7.37
N MET A 92 4.85 13.35 7.36
CA MET A 92 4.58 14.64 6.72
C MET A 92 5.47 15.79 7.20
N TYR A 93 6.02 15.70 8.39
CA TYR A 93 6.87 16.73 9.00
C TYR A 93 8.28 16.81 8.40
N TRP A 94 8.71 15.74 7.72
CA TRP A 94 10.06 15.65 7.18
C TRP A 94 10.13 15.10 5.75
N ALA A 95 9.03 14.55 5.24
CA ALA A 95 9.02 13.87 3.94
C ALA A 95 9.42 14.81 2.79
N GLU A 96 8.90 16.05 2.76
CA GLU A 96 9.26 17.03 1.73
C GLU A 96 10.76 17.39 1.75
N ASP A 97 11.35 17.54 2.94
CA ASP A 97 12.77 17.83 3.10
C ASP A 97 13.66 16.71 2.57
N ARG A 98 13.18 15.46 2.67
CA ARG A 98 13.92 14.27 2.20
C ARG A 98 13.72 13.99 0.71
N LEU A 99 12.52 14.19 0.22
CA LEU A 99 12.15 13.84 -1.16
C LEU A 99 12.34 14.98 -2.14
N GLY A 100 12.17 16.22 -1.68
CA GLY A 100 11.99 17.38 -2.55
C GLY A 100 10.59 17.39 -3.18
N LYS A 101 10.12 18.60 -3.54
CA LYS A 101 8.76 18.83 -4.06
C LYS A 101 8.38 17.96 -5.25
N ALA A 102 9.34 17.73 -6.15
CA ALA A 102 9.07 17.00 -7.40
C ALA A 102 8.62 15.54 -7.18
N ARG A 103 9.08 14.88 -6.11
CA ARG A 103 8.76 13.49 -5.82
C ARG A 103 7.54 13.31 -4.88
N LEU A 104 7.02 14.40 -4.32
CA LEU A 104 5.83 14.34 -3.46
C LEU A 104 4.59 13.85 -4.21
N SER A 105 4.48 14.10 -5.51
CA SER A 105 3.35 13.63 -6.31
C SER A 105 3.18 12.11 -6.35
N GLY A 106 4.26 11.36 -6.13
CA GLY A 106 4.25 9.90 -6.03
C GLY A 106 4.40 9.38 -4.60
N ALA A 107 4.37 10.27 -3.60
CA ALA A 107 4.48 9.91 -2.20
C ALA A 107 3.11 9.68 -1.58
N TYR A 108 2.94 8.56 -0.88
CA TYR A 108 1.67 8.21 -0.20
C TYR A 108 0.45 8.34 -1.13
N ALA A 109 0.62 7.95 -2.41
CA ALA A 109 -0.32 8.15 -3.50
C ALA A 109 -1.48 7.13 -3.47
N TYR A 110 -2.14 6.98 -2.32
CA TYR A 110 -3.09 5.88 -2.07
C TYR A 110 -4.29 5.90 -2.99
N LYS A 111 -4.79 7.09 -3.35
CA LYS A 111 -5.92 7.21 -4.27
C LYS A 111 -5.55 6.76 -5.68
N ASP A 112 -4.41 7.21 -6.19
CA ASP A 112 -3.90 6.81 -7.50
C ASP A 112 -3.64 5.30 -7.57
N LEU A 113 -3.06 4.74 -6.51
CA LEU A 113 -2.81 3.29 -6.38
C LEU A 113 -4.12 2.51 -6.39
N LEU A 114 -5.13 2.95 -5.65
CA LEU A 114 -6.46 2.33 -5.63
C LEU A 114 -7.11 2.37 -7.01
N GLU A 115 -7.12 3.53 -7.65
CA GLU A 115 -7.71 3.70 -8.98
C GLU A 115 -7.04 2.80 -10.01
N ARG A 116 -5.73 2.60 -9.88
CA ARG A 116 -4.96 1.76 -10.80
C ARG A 116 -5.13 0.27 -10.56
N SER A 117 -5.05 -0.18 -9.32
CA SER A 117 -5.14 -1.62 -8.96
C SER A 117 -6.57 -2.12 -8.76
N GLY A 118 -7.52 -1.20 -8.52
CA GLY A 118 -8.91 -1.50 -8.19
C GLY A 118 -9.11 -1.95 -6.73
N ARG A 119 -8.05 -2.22 -6.00
CA ARG A 119 -8.04 -2.58 -4.57
C ARG A 119 -6.75 -2.13 -3.91
N ILE A 120 -6.84 -1.77 -2.63
CA ILE A 120 -5.70 -1.41 -1.78
C ILE A 120 -5.91 -2.03 -0.40
N ALA A 121 -4.92 -2.76 0.10
CA ALA A 121 -4.96 -3.29 1.46
C ALA A 121 -4.38 -2.24 2.42
N LEU A 122 -5.05 -2.03 3.55
CA LEU A 122 -4.62 -1.07 4.57
C LEU A 122 -4.24 -1.79 5.86
N GLY A 123 -3.09 -1.46 6.40
CA GLY A 123 -2.56 -1.99 7.66
C GLY A 123 -1.94 -0.91 8.53
N THR A 124 -1.42 -1.30 9.69
CA THR A 124 -0.77 -0.39 10.66
C THR A 124 0.74 -0.44 10.63
N ASP A 125 1.32 -1.57 10.20
CA ASP A 125 2.75 -1.87 10.36
C ASP A 125 3.20 -1.84 11.85
N PHE A 126 2.28 -2.25 12.76
CA PHE A 126 2.63 -2.36 14.18
C PHE A 126 3.84 -3.31 14.38
N PRO A 127 4.85 -2.95 15.17
CA PRO A 127 4.90 -1.83 16.14
C PRO A 127 5.53 -0.52 15.61
N VAL A 128 5.79 -0.40 14.31
CA VAL A 128 6.33 0.85 13.72
C VAL A 128 5.34 2.00 13.92
N GLU A 129 4.08 1.73 13.63
CA GLU A 129 2.98 2.65 13.93
C GLU A 129 2.09 2.11 15.05
N ASN A 130 1.15 2.93 15.49
CA ASN A 130 0.17 2.52 16.51
C ASN A 130 -0.75 1.43 15.98
N VAL A 131 -1.07 0.42 16.81
CA VAL A 131 -1.93 -0.71 16.45
C VAL A 131 -3.38 -0.34 16.14
N SER A 132 -3.83 0.87 16.49
CA SER A 132 -5.24 1.28 16.38
C SER A 132 -5.72 1.35 14.92
N PRO A 133 -6.71 0.54 14.51
CA PRO A 133 -7.31 0.62 13.19
C PRO A 133 -8.04 1.95 12.95
N PHE A 134 -8.53 2.60 14.00
CA PHE A 134 -9.17 3.92 13.89
C PHE A 134 -8.19 5.01 13.48
N LYS A 135 -6.93 4.94 13.93
CA LYS A 135 -5.89 5.85 13.46
C LYS A 135 -5.57 5.63 11.98
N THR A 136 -5.51 4.38 11.55
CA THR A 136 -5.35 4.04 10.14
C THR A 136 -6.50 4.58 9.30
N PHE A 137 -7.74 4.38 9.75
CA PHE A 137 -8.93 4.92 9.08
C PHE A 137 -8.89 6.45 8.99
N TYR A 138 -8.59 7.12 10.10
CA TYR A 138 -8.51 8.58 10.15
C TYR A 138 -7.41 9.12 9.20
N ALA A 139 -6.21 8.55 9.25
CA ALA A 139 -5.12 8.92 8.38
C ALA A 139 -5.46 8.70 6.89
N ALA A 140 -6.17 7.61 6.56
CA ALA A 140 -6.60 7.32 5.19
C ALA A 140 -7.61 8.32 4.64
N THR A 141 -8.56 8.79 5.49
CA THR A 141 -9.72 9.58 5.07
C THR A 141 -9.54 11.07 5.28
N VAL A 142 -8.81 11.48 6.31
CA VAL A 142 -8.65 12.89 6.71
C VAL A 142 -7.26 13.44 6.37
N ARG A 143 -6.23 12.58 6.43
CA ARG A 143 -4.84 12.95 6.13
C ARG A 143 -4.27 14.01 7.07
N LYS A 144 -4.66 13.95 8.35
CA LYS A 144 -4.20 14.85 9.41
C LYS A 144 -3.68 14.06 10.60
N ASP A 145 -2.89 14.71 11.44
CA ASP A 145 -2.52 14.18 12.75
C ASP A 145 -3.62 14.37 13.81
N ALA A 146 -3.30 14.05 15.06
CA ALA A 146 -4.22 14.19 16.19
C ALA A 146 -4.53 15.66 16.53
N GLU A 147 -3.65 16.59 16.23
CA GLU A 147 -3.77 18.03 16.42
C GLU A 147 -4.49 18.72 15.26
N GLN A 148 -5.06 17.95 14.32
CA GLN A 148 -5.76 18.43 13.13
C GLN A 148 -4.86 19.15 12.10
N TYR A 149 -3.54 18.88 12.14
CA TYR A 149 -2.57 19.45 11.21
C TYR A 149 -2.25 18.44 10.06
N PRO A 150 -2.00 18.93 8.83
CA PRO A 150 -2.20 20.30 8.34
C PRO A 150 -3.69 20.60 8.07
N GLU A 151 -4.08 21.87 8.10
CA GLU A 151 -5.48 22.30 8.03
C GLU A 151 -6.29 21.64 6.90
N ARG A 152 -5.70 21.48 5.71
CA ARG A 152 -6.34 20.86 4.54
C ARG A 152 -6.09 19.36 4.40
N GLY A 153 -5.29 18.77 5.30
CA GLY A 153 -4.77 17.41 5.17
C GLY A 153 -3.47 17.34 4.34
N TYR A 154 -2.61 16.38 4.67
CA TYR A 154 -1.36 16.16 3.94
C TYR A 154 -1.62 15.42 2.63
N LEU A 155 -1.22 16.00 1.48
CA LEU A 155 -1.50 15.50 0.13
C LEU A 155 -2.98 15.08 -0.01
N PRO A 156 -3.93 16.03 0.15
CA PRO A 156 -5.36 15.73 0.33
C PRO A 156 -6.01 15.10 -0.90
N GLU A 157 -5.41 15.23 -2.08
CA GLU A 157 -5.82 14.56 -3.33
C GLU A 157 -5.73 13.03 -3.22
N ASN A 158 -4.87 12.53 -2.35
CA ASN A 158 -4.64 11.11 -2.12
C ASN A 158 -5.44 10.51 -0.95
N LYS A 159 -6.39 11.26 -0.39
CA LYS A 159 -7.31 10.72 0.61
C LYS A 159 -8.27 9.70 0.02
N LEU A 160 -8.59 8.69 0.80
CA LEU A 160 -9.63 7.73 0.48
C LEU A 160 -10.98 8.19 1.03
N SER A 161 -12.07 7.80 0.41
CA SER A 161 -13.39 7.92 1.02
C SER A 161 -13.53 6.95 2.20
N SER A 162 -14.49 7.20 3.10
CA SER A 162 -14.75 6.31 4.24
C SER A 162 -15.04 4.88 3.80
N ILE A 163 -15.79 4.70 2.72
CA ILE A 163 -16.11 3.37 2.17
C ILE A 163 -14.86 2.68 1.59
N GLU A 164 -13.99 3.41 0.90
CA GLU A 164 -12.73 2.86 0.38
C GLU A 164 -11.80 2.46 1.52
N ALA A 165 -11.67 3.29 2.55
CA ALA A 165 -10.86 2.98 3.72
C ALA A 165 -11.40 1.74 4.46
N LEU A 166 -12.70 1.65 4.72
CA LEU A 166 -13.32 0.47 5.32
C LEU A 166 -13.08 -0.80 4.49
N LYS A 167 -13.27 -0.73 3.17
CA LYS A 167 -12.97 -1.85 2.28
C LYS A 167 -11.49 -2.24 2.33
N GLY A 168 -10.58 -1.27 2.37
CA GLY A 168 -9.14 -1.51 2.48
C GLY A 168 -8.75 -2.24 3.76
N MET A 169 -9.42 -1.93 4.84
CA MET A 169 -9.20 -2.54 6.17
C MET A 169 -9.92 -3.88 6.35
N THR A 170 -10.84 -4.25 5.47
CA THR A 170 -11.67 -5.44 5.58
C THR A 170 -11.57 -6.32 4.33
N ILE A 171 -12.52 -6.21 3.40
CA ILE A 171 -12.64 -7.12 2.26
C ILE A 171 -11.44 -7.06 1.30
N TRP A 172 -10.80 -5.91 1.10
CA TRP A 172 -9.62 -5.85 0.23
C TRP A 172 -8.37 -6.42 0.89
N GLY A 173 -8.26 -6.32 2.23
CA GLY A 173 -7.24 -7.04 3.00
C GLY A 173 -7.45 -8.55 2.91
N ALA A 174 -8.69 -9.03 3.11
CA ALA A 174 -9.05 -10.43 2.93
C ALA A 174 -8.78 -10.90 1.49
N TYR A 175 -9.17 -10.11 0.49
CA TYR A 175 -8.87 -10.39 -0.92
C TYR A 175 -7.36 -10.53 -1.18
N ALA A 176 -6.56 -9.61 -0.67
CA ALA A 176 -5.11 -9.64 -0.84
C ALA A 176 -4.47 -10.91 -0.25
N ASN A 177 -5.16 -11.59 0.66
CA ASN A 177 -4.72 -12.81 1.34
C ASN A 177 -5.49 -14.08 0.89
N PHE A 178 -6.29 -14.00 -0.20
CA PHE A 178 -7.13 -15.10 -0.70
C PHE A 178 -8.19 -15.60 0.30
N GLU A 179 -8.63 -14.73 1.22
CA GLU A 179 -9.62 -15.05 2.27
C GLU A 179 -10.96 -14.33 2.06
N ASP A 180 -11.15 -13.68 0.90
CA ASP A 180 -12.34 -12.90 0.60
C ASP A 180 -13.63 -13.72 0.48
N ASN A 181 -13.55 -15.04 0.33
CA ASN A 181 -14.68 -15.95 0.42
C ASN A 181 -15.02 -16.36 1.86
N GLU A 182 -14.10 -16.13 2.81
CA GLU A 182 -14.24 -16.57 4.21
C GLU A 182 -14.56 -15.42 5.16
N LYS A 183 -14.02 -14.21 4.88
CA LYS A 183 -14.16 -13.03 5.76
C LYS A 183 -14.08 -11.70 5.00
N GLY A 184 -14.23 -10.61 5.73
CA GLY A 184 -14.09 -9.23 5.22
C GLY A 184 -15.40 -8.56 4.85
N THR A 185 -16.52 -9.30 4.84
CA THR A 185 -17.88 -8.76 4.68
C THR A 185 -18.85 -9.51 5.60
N ILE A 186 -19.97 -8.87 5.94
CA ILE A 186 -21.06 -9.48 6.70
C ILE A 186 -22.00 -10.16 5.70
N GLU A 187 -21.73 -11.43 5.43
CA GLU A 187 -22.48 -12.26 4.48
C GLU A 187 -22.71 -13.67 5.03
N VAL A 188 -23.81 -14.31 4.61
CA VAL A 188 -24.10 -15.67 5.00
C VAL A 188 -23.01 -16.63 4.52
N GLY A 189 -22.50 -17.44 5.43
CA GLY A 189 -21.44 -18.42 5.14
C GLY A 189 -20.03 -17.92 5.45
N LYS A 190 -19.86 -16.65 5.76
CA LYS A 190 -18.56 -16.09 6.21
C LYS A 190 -18.41 -16.12 7.73
N VAL A 191 -17.17 -16.03 8.19
CA VAL A 191 -16.85 -15.93 9.61
C VAL A 191 -17.48 -14.67 10.20
N ALA A 192 -18.09 -14.81 11.38
CA ALA A 192 -18.79 -13.72 12.07
C ALA A 192 -17.81 -12.83 12.87
N ASP A 193 -16.76 -12.36 12.23
CA ASP A 193 -15.80 -11.42 12.79
C ASP A 193 -16.28 -9.99 12.51
N PHE A 194 -16.86 -9.35 13.51
CA PHE A 194 -17.36 -7.97 13.39
C PHE A 194 -17.19 -7.20 14.70
N ILE A 195 -17.21 -5.88 14.58
CA ILE A 195 -17.24 -4.95 15.71
C ILE A 195 -18.51 -4.12 15.63
N ILE A 196 -18.98 -3.66 16.79
CA ILE A 196 -20.07 -2.71 16.91
C ILE A 196 -19.46 -1.41 17.37
N LEU A 197 -19.72 -0.34 16.62
CA LEU A 197 -19.29 1.01 16.97
C LEU A 197 -20.45 1.75 17.65
N ASP A 198 -20.11 2.64 18.58
CA ASP A 198 -21.07 3.49 19.28
C ASP A 198 -21.45 4.75 18.48
N ARG A 199 -20.68 5.05 17.43
CA ARG A 199 -20.87 6.21 16.54
C ARG A 199 -20.42 5.88 15.12
N ASP A 200 -20.98 6.63 14.17
CA ASP A 200 -20.52 6.70 12.78
C ASP A 200 -19.23 7.53 12.65
#